data_a7e293c7d9c58089af7b086204b2808b
#
_entry.id   a7e293c7d9c58089af7b086204b2808b
#
_cell.length_a   1.000
_cell.length_b   1.000
_cell.length_c   1.000
_cell.angle_alpha   90.00
_cell.angle_beta   90.00
_cell.angle_gamma   90.00
#
_symmetry.space_group_name_H-M   'P 1'
#
loop_
_entity.id
_entity.type
_entity.pdbx_description
1 polymer ?
#
loop_
_entity_poly.entity_id
_entity_poly.type
_entity_poly.pdbx_seq_one_letter_code
_entity_poly.pdbx_strand_id
1 'polypeptide(L)'
;MKLKREAHLLFVNTNTTGSGTASWYLVGKHIEELSVDLGADVETVKNILGESSVNLNGYEPSISADPYYANPDDAIYPMLKASAMDRVMDDTHCKTEMLEVIIEDTSESAHPAWKQDCYVVPDSIGGDTSGLQIPFTIHPEGERTAGTATISNKVPTFTPASA
;
A
#
# COMPACT_ATOMS: atom_id res chain seq x y z
N MET A 1 1.62 2.84 -25.98
CA MET A 1 0.29 3.07 -25.34
C MET A 1 0.51 3.37 -23.86
N LYS A 2 -0.23 4.33 -23.31
CA LYS A 2 -0.13 4.62 -21.87
C LYS A 2 -0.89 3.57 -21.06
N LEU A 3 -0.27 3.09 -19.99
CA LEU A 3 -0.99 2.28 -19.02
C LEU A 3 -2.05 3.13 -18.32
N LYS A 4 -3.21 2.55 -18.07
CA LYS A 4 -4.26 3.20 -17.30
C LYS A 4 -3.94 3.16 -15.82
N ARG A 5 -4.52 4.06 -15.01
CA ARG A 5 -4.35 4.05 -13.55
C ARG A 5 -4.74 2.70 -12.93
N GLU A 6 -5.78 2.08 -13.46
CA GLU A 6 -6.28 0.78 -13.01
C GLU A 6 -5.32 -0.40 -13.26
N ALA A 7 -4.22 -0.18 -14.00
CA ALA A 7 -3.18 -1.19 -14.20
C ALA A 7 -2.26 -1.35 -12.98
N HIS A 8 -2.24 -0.39 -12.06
CA HIS A 8 -1.48 -0.49 -10.82
C HIS A 8 -2.45 -0.79 -9.67
N LEU A 9 -2.36 -2.01 -9.16
CA LEU A 9 -3.23 -2.51 -8.10
C LEU A 9 -2.46 -2.63 -6.79
N LEU A 10 -3.12 -2.27 -5.71
CA LEU A 10 -2.59 -2.41 -4.36
C LEU A 10 -3.54 -3.26 -3.54
N PHE A 11 -3.03 -4.32 -2.96
CA PHE A 11 -3.77 -5.19 -2.05
C PHE A 11 -3.17 -5.11 -0.65
N VAL A 12 -4.02 -5.18 0.34
CA VAL A 12 -3.64 -5.22 1.76
C VAL A 12 -4.23 -6.47 2.38
N ASN A 13 -3.41 -7.20 3.14
CA ASN A 13 -3.89 -8.32 3.92
C ASN A 13 -4.63 -7.79 5.15
N THR A 14 -5.92 -8.03 5.23
CA THR A 14 -6.75 -7.58 6.35
C THR A 14 -6.69 -8.54 7.56
N ASN A 15 -6.01 -9.68 7.43
CA ASN A 15 -5.77 -10.59 8.54
C ASN A 15 -4.47 -10.23 9.26
N THR A 16 -4.57 -9.44 10.31
CA THR A 16 -3.42 -8.95 11.08
C THR A 16 -2.91 -9.91 12.14
N THR A 17 -3.61 -11.04 12.37
CA THR A 17 -3.25 -11.96 13.46
C THR A 17 -2.01 -12.79 13.18
N GLY A 18 -1.49 -12.74 11.96
CA GLY A 18 -0.29 -13.50 11.56
C GLY A 18 -0.52 -15.01 11.46
N SER A 19 -1.72 -15.49 11.73
CA SER A 19 -2.08 -16.91 11.65
C SER A 19 -3.22 -17.12 10.66
N GLY A 20 -3.14 -18.17 9.87
CA GLY A 20 -4.14 -18.51 8.87
C GLY A 20 -3.84 -17.96 7.48
N THR A 21 -4.82 -18.05 6.60
CA THR A 21 -4.71 -17.63 5.21
C THR A 21 -4.84 -16.11 5.10
N ALA A 22 -3.99 -15.48 4.29
CA ALA A 22 -4.09 -14.06 4.00
C ALA A 22 -5.45 -13.72 3.37
N SER A 23 -6.05 -12.64 3.82
CA SER A 23 -7.28 -12.08 3.28
C SER A 23 -6.96 -10.78 2.55
N TRP A 24 -6.77 -10.87 1.23
CA TRP A 24 -6.38 -9.73 0.41
C TRP A 24 -7.57 -8.84 0.08
N TYR A 25 -7.44 -7.57 0.41
CA TYR A 25 -8.39 -6.52 0.07
C TYR A 25 -7.78 -5.62 -1.01
N LEU A 26 -8.50 -5.45 -2.12
CA LEU A 26 -8.10 -4.52 -3.17
C LEU A 26 -8.41 -3.09 -2.73
N VAL A 27 -7.36 -2.31 -2.49
CA VAL A 27 -7.49 -0.91 -2.09
C VAL A 27 -7.88 -0.07 -3.30
N GLY A 28 -8.98 0.65 -3.19
CA GLY A 28 -9.45 1.52 -4.27
C GLY A 28 -10.93 1.83 -4.24
N LYS A 29 -11.75 0.91 -3.78
CA LYS A 29 -13.18 1.16 -3.64
C LYS A 29 -13.43 2.25 -2.60
N HIS A 30 -14.22 3.24 -2.94
CA HIS A 30 -14.49 4.43 -2.11
C HIS A 30 -13.27 5.32 -1.86
N ILE A 31 -12.24 5.19 -2.69
CA ILE A 31 -11.03 6.01 -2.67
C ILE A 31 -10.87 6.66 -4.05
N GLU A 32 -10.76 7.97 -4.08
CA GLU A 32 -10.66 8.72 -5.34
C GLU A 32 -9.21 8.85 -5.83
N GLU A 33 -8.28 8.99 -4.91
CA GLU A 33 -6.87 9.14 -5.22
C GLU A 33 -6.00 8.26 -4.31
N LEU A 34 -5.09 7.52 -4.93
CA LEU A 34 -4.13 6.67 -4.24
C LEU A 34 -2.84 6.65 -5.05
N SER A 35 -1.77 7.10 -4.44
CA SER A 35 -0.43 7.09 -5.03
C SER A 35 0.59 6.60 -4.03
N VAL A 36 1.59 5.87 -4.53
CA VAL A 36 2.77 5.53 -3.74
C VAL A 36 3.75 6.68 -3.88
N ASP A 37 3.94 7.43 -2.80
CA ASP A 37 5.01 8.42 -2.72
C ASP A 37 6.30 7.70 -2.36
N LEU A 38 7.28 7.73 -3.24
CA LEU A 38 8.53 7.00 -3.03
C LEU A 38 9.45 7.68 -2.01
N GLY A 39 9.23 8.95 -1.72
CA GLY A 39 10.00 9.66 -0.71
C GLY A 39 11.50 9.63 -0.98
N ALA A 40 11.91 9.95 -2.20
CA ALA A 40 13.32 9.90 -2.58
C ALA A 40 14.15 10.89 -1.76
N ASP A 41 15.17 10.39 -1.08
CA ASP A 41 16.14 11.20 -0.35
C ASP A 41 17.41 11.36 -1.19
N VAL A 42 17.54 12.53 -1.80
CA VAL A 42 18.65 12.88 -2.69
C VAL A 42 19.30 14.15 -2.18
N GLU A 43 20.59 14.10 -1.91
CA GLU A 43 21.36 15.22 -1.43
C GLU A 43 22.41 15.65 -2.46
N THR A 44 22.50 16.94 -2.72
CA THR A 44 23.56 17.50 -3.57
C THR A 44 24.55 18.25 -2.69
N VAL A 45 25.81 17.81 -2.73
CA VAL A 45 26.90 18.41 -1.95
C VAL A 45 27.91 19.05 -2.89
N LYS A 46 28.37 20.25 -2.54
CA LYS A 46 29.45 20.94 -3.24
C LYS A 46 30.70 20.94 -2.38
N ASN A 47 31.85 20.62 -2.97
CA ASN A 47 33.13 20.78 -2.32
C ASN A 47 33.68 22.22 -2.47
N ILE A 48 34.80 22.49 -1.83
CA ILE A 48 35.44 23.85 -1.88
C ILE A 48 35.96 24.23 -3.27
N LEU A 49 36.07 23.27 -4.19
CA LEU A 49 36.47 23.51 -5.58
C LEU A 49 35.27 23.84 -6.47
N GLY A 50 34.07 23.87 -5.91
CA GLY A 50 32.84 24.11 -6.66
C GLY A 50 32.27 22.90 -7.41
N GLU A 51 32.86 21.74 -7.22
CA GLU A 51 32.39 20.49 -7.82
C GLU A 51 31.16 19.98 -7.07
N SER A 52 30.15 19.57 -7.83
CA SER A 52 28.90 19.02 -7.28
C SER A 52 28.91 17.50 -7.34
N SER A 53 28.49 16.86 -6.26
CA SER A 53 28.21 15.44 -6.20
C SER A 53 26.81 15.20 -5.68
N VAL A 54 26.17 14.12 -6.15
CA VAL A 54 24.83 13.72 -5.75
C VAL A 54 24.92 12.44 -4.93
N ASN A 55 24.39 12.48 -3.72
CA ASN A 55 24.27 11.34 -2.84
C ASN A 55 22.82 10.83 -2.89
N LEU A 56 22.67 9.55 -3.15
CA LEU A 56 21.36 8.87 -3.14
C LEU A 56 21.26 8.08 -1.82
N ASN A 57 20.44 8.59 -0.89
CA ASN A 57 20.30 7.98 0.43
C ASN A 57 19.25 6.87 0.47
N GLY A 58 18.29 6.89 -0.45
CA GLY A 58 17.29 5.83 -0.60
C GLY A 58 15.88 6.35 -0.76
N TYR A 59 14.92 5.47 -0.53
CA TYR A 59 13.50 5.78 -0.58
C TYR A 59 12.86 5.55 0.78
N GLU A 60 11.92 6.42 1.15
CA GLU A 60 11.03 6.26 2.30
C GLU A 60 9.59 6.27 1.79
N PRO A 61 9.11 5.15 1.21
CA PRO A 61 7.80 5.14 0.58
C PRO A 61 6.67 5.21 1.59
N SER A 62 5.61 5.88 1.19
CA SER A 62 4.33 5.92 1.91
C SER A 62 3.18 5.97 0.92
N ILE A 63 2.03 5.45 1.33
CA ILE A 63 0.83 5.40 0.50
C ILE A 63 -0.30 6.02 1.30
N SER A 64 -0.83 7.14 0.81
CA SER A 64 -1.93 7.84 1.46
C SER A 64 -3.22 7.60 0.69
N ALA A 65 -4.26 7.16 1.41
CA ALA A 65 -5.61 7.02 0.89
C ALA A 65 -6.50 8.12 1.50
N ASP A 66 -6.78 9.13 0.72
CA ASP A 66 -7.58 10.30 1.16
C ASP A 66 -8.33 10.88 -0.06
N PRO A 67 -9.67 10.96 -0.01
CA PRO A 67 -10.51 10.41 1.05
C PRO A 67 -10.74 8.90 0.97
N TYR A 68 -11.01 8.27 2.09
CA TYR A 68 -11.62 6.94 2.16
C TYR A 68 -12.99 7.06 2.83
N TYR A 69 -14.05 6.81 2.08
CA TYR A 69 -15.41 6.80 2.61
C TYR A 69 -15.68 5.47 3.30
N ALA A 70 -15.87 5.51 4.60
CA ALA A 70 -16.04 4.32 5.43
C ALA A 70 -17.28 3.53 5.02
N ASN A 71 -17.10 2.24 4.76
CA ASN A 71 -18.17 1.32 4.44
C ASN A 71 -17.99 0.02 5.24
N PRO A 72 -18.98 -0.34 6.08
CA PRO A 72 -18.91 -1.58 6.87
C PRO A 72 -18.72 -2.86 6.05
N ASP A 73 -19.09 -2.84 4.77
CA ASP A 73 -18.93 -3.98 3.86
C ASP A 73 -17.50 -4.15 3.33
N ASP A 74 -16.66 -3.14 3.50
CA ASP A 74 -15.26 -3.23 3.10
C ASP A 74 -14.45 -4.00 4.14
N ALA A 75 -13.62 -4.95 3.70
CA ALA A 75 -12.83 -5.78 4.60
C ALA A 75 -11.80 -4.99 5.42
N ILE A 76 -11.35 -3.83 4.91
CA ILE A 76 -10.40 -2.97 5.62
C ILE A 76 -11.06 -2.13 6.72
N TYR A 77 -12.38 -1.94 6.66
CA TYR A 77 -13.09 -1.09 7.61
C TYR A 77 -12.96 -1.52 9.08
N PRO A 78 -13.15 -2.81 9.44
CA PRO A 78 -12.99 -3.23 10.83
C PRO A 78 -11.60 -2.95 11.39
N MET A 79 -10.56 -3.13 10.59
CA MET A 79 -9.17 -2.87 10.96
C MET A 79 -8.94 -1.39 11.23
N LEU A 80 -9.38 -0.51 10.33
CA LEU A 80 -9.26 0.94 10.50
C LEU A 80 -10.10 1.45 11.68
N LYS A 81 -11.32 0.95 11.81
CA LYS A 81 -12.21 1.31 12.93
C LYS A 81 -11.60 0.94 14.29
N ALA A 82 -11.09 -0.27 14.43
CA ALA A 82 -10.48 -0.72 15.68
C ALA A 82 -9.32 0.17 16.08
N SER A 83 -8.39 0.43 15.17
CA SER A 83 -7.24 1.30 15.44
C SER A 83 -7.65 2.73 15.76
N ALA A 84 -8.60 3.30 15.02
CA ALA A 84 -9.03 4.67 15.19
C ALA A 84 -9.84 4.88 16.48
N MET A 85 -10.78 4.00 16.77
CA MET A 85 -11.68 4.17 17.92
C MET A 85 -11.03 3.76 19.25
N ASP A 86 -10.20 2.72 19.24
CA ASP A 86 -9.49 2.26 20.42
C ASP A 86 -8.19 3.05 20.68
N ARG A 87 -7.81 3.94 19.76
CA ARG A 87 -6.56 4.73 19.82
C ARG A 87 -5.33 3.86 19.99
N VAL A 88 -5.31 2.70 19.30
CA VAL A 88 -4.23 1.73 19.37
C VAL A 88 -3.38 1.82 18.11
N MET A 89 -2.07 1.91 18.32
CA MET A 89 -1.10 1.93 17.24
C MET A 89 0.04 0.96 17.61
N ASP A 90 -0.22 -0.33 17.39
CA ASP A 90 0.73 -1.40 17.70
C ASP A 90 0.80 -2.42 16.56
N ASP A 91 1.74 -3.34 16.67
CA ASP A 91 1.96 -4.37 15.65
C ASP A 91 0.76 -5.31 15.49
N THR A 92 0.00 -5.53 16.55
CA THR A 92 -1.16 -6.42 16.52
C THR A 92 -2.30 -5.83 15.65
N HIS A 93 -2.48 -4.53 15.70
CA HIS A 93 -3.59 -3.84 15.02
C HIS A 93 -3.21 -3.25 13.67
N CYS A 94 -1.97 -2.81 13.51
CA CYS A 94 -1.54 -2.02 12.35
C CYS A 94 -0.62 -2.77 11.40
N LYS A 95 0.16 -3.74 11.89
CA LYS A 95 1.13 -4.45 11.05
C LYS A 95 0.45 -5.52 10.21
N THR A 96 0.73 -5.49 8.92
CA THR A 96 0.22 -6.48 7.96
C THR A 96 1.15 -6.57 6.75
N GLU A 97 0.65 -7.13 5.66
CA GLU A 97 1.38 -7.26 4.41
C GLU A 97 0.65 -6.50 3.29
N MET A 98 1.41 -5.98 2.35
CA MET A 98 0.88 -5.38 1.14
C MET A 98 1.40 -6.11 -0.09
N LEU A 99 0.63 -6.04 -1.16
CA LEU A 99 0.99 -6.60 -2.46
C LEU A 99 0.68 -5.57 -3.54
N GLU A 100 1.72 -5.16 -4.26
CA GLU A 100 1.56 -4.30 -5.44
C GLU A 100 1.65 -5.15 -6.70
N VAL A 101 0.73 -4.93 -7.63
CA VAL A 101 0.68 -5.65 -8.91
C VAL A 101 0.58 -4.62 -10.03
N ILE A 102 1.36 -4.83 -11.10
CA ILE A 102 1.28 -4.02 -12.32
C ILE A 102 0.81 -4.91 -13.47
N ILE A 103 -0.31 -4.54 -14.07
CA ILE A 103 -0.85 -5.23 -15.24
C ILE A 103 -0.34 -4.51 -16.49
N GLU A 104 0.73 -5.02 -17.08
CA GLU A 104 1.32 -4.48 -18.30
C GLU A 104 0.62 -5.00 -19.55
N ASP A 105 0.22 -6.26 -19.52
CA ASP A 105 -0.48 -6.94 -20.60
C ASP A 105 -1.67 -7.73 -20.04
N THR A 106 -2.86 -7.39 -20.50
CA THR A 106 -4.11 -8.05 -20.06
C THR A 106 -4.29 -9.45 -20.66
N SER A 107 -3.48 -9.83 -21.65
CA SER A 107 -3.51 -11.17 -22.21
C SER A 107 -2.75 -12.19 -21.37
N GLU A 108 -1.85 -11.73 -20.51
CA GLU A 108 -1.11 -12.58 -19.59
C GLU A 108 -1.95 -12.95 -18.36
N SER A 109 -1.74 -14.14 -17.83
CA SER A 109 -2.43 -14.61 -16.63
C SER A 109 -1.68 -14.26 -15.34
N ALA A 110 -0.36 -14.06 -15.44
CA ALA A 110 0.51 -13.71 -14.31
C ALA A 110 1.16 -12.36 -14.57
N HIS A 111 1.11 -11.50 -13.58
CA HIS A 111 1.59 -10.12 -13.68
C HIS A 111 2.73 -9.86 -12.69
N PRO A 112 3.67 -8.97 -13.01
CA PRO A 112 4.71 -8.57 -12.06
C PRO A 112 4.08 -8.06 -10.75
N ALA A 113 4.62 -8.55 -9.64
CA ALA A 113 4.10 -8.22 -8.32
C ALA A 113 5.22 -8.13 -7.29
N TRP A 114 4.99 -7.32 -6.25
CA TRP A 114 5.92 -7.14 -5.14
C TRP A 114 5.17 -7.20 -3.83
N LYS A 115 5.64 -8.06 -2.93
CA LYS A 115 5.09 -8.25 -1.60
C LYS A 115 6.03 -7.64 -0.56
N GLN A 116 5.47 -6.99 0.44
CA GLN A 116 6.22 -6.32 1.49
C GLN A 116 5.37 -6.22 2.76
N ASP A 117 6.03 -6.26 3.91
CA ASP A 117 5.38 -5.93 5.17
C ASP A 117 5.06 -4.44 5.21
N CYS A 118 4.00 -4.08 5.92
CA CYS A 118 3.60 -2.69 6.06
C CYS A 118 2.83 -2.44 7.36
N TYR A 119 2.71 -1.15 7.68
CA TYR A 119 1.83 -0.67 8.73
C TYR A 119 0.70 0.13 8.08
N VAL A 120 -0.54 -0.17 8.45
CA VAL A 120 -1.72 0.58 8.02
C VAL A 120 -2.22 1.38 9.20
N VAL A 121 -2.13 2.70 9.11
CA VAL A 121 -2.42 3.61 10.21
C VAL A 121 -3.50 4.60 9.77
N PRO A 122 -4.67 4.64 10.44
CA PRO A 122 -5.64 5.69 10.19
C PRO A 122 -5.12 7.04 10.69
N ASP A 123 -5.28 8.07 9.85
CA ASP A 123 -4.81 9.43 10.15
C ASP A 123 -5.85 10.24 10.90
N SER A 124 -7.12 10.04 10.56
CA SER A 124 -8.24 10.73 11.17
C SER A 124 -9.53 9.93 11.04
N ILE A 125 -10.54 10.32 11.78
CA ILE A 125 -11.90 9.79 11.64
C ILE A 125 -12.89 10.94 11.76
N GLY A 126 -13.81 11.05 10.81
CA GLY A 126 -14.78 12.13 10.77
C GLY A 126 -15.29 12.33 9.36
N GLY A 127 -15.29 13.54 8.89
CA GLY A 127 -15.73 13.86 7.54
C GLY A 127 -16.62 15.09 7.50
N ASP A 128 -17.39 15.16 6.44
CA ASP A 128 -18.34 16.24 6.17
C ASP A 128 -19.74 15.66 5.86
N THR A 129 -20.59 16.48 5.27
CA THR A 129 -21.95 16.07 4.90
C THR A 129 -21.99 14.98 3.81
N SER A 130 -20.87 14.70 3.13
CA SER A 130 -20.77 13.66 2.12
C SER A 130 -20.65 12.25 2.72
N GLY A 131 -20.18 12.14 3.96
CA GLY A 131 -20.09 10.87 4.66
C GLY A 131 -18.96 10.80 5.68
N LEU A 132 -18.92 9.68 6.38
CA LEU A 132 -17.84 9.37 7.31
C LEU A 132 -16.59 8.98 6.53
N GLN A 133 -15.48 9.62 6.87
CA GLN A 133 -14.19 9.37 6.23
C GLN A 133 -13.17 8.89 7.28
N ILE A 134 -12.38 7.90 6.90
CA ILE A 134 -11.25 7.41 7.70
C ILE A 134 -10.02 7.36 6.77
N PRO A 135 -9.41 8.52 6.46
CA PRO A 135 -8.16 8.51 5.68
C PRO A 135 -7.08 7.72 6.41
N PHE A 136 -6.31 6.96 5.66
CA PHE A 136 -5.25 6.16 6.25
C PHE A 136 -3.98 6.24 5.40
N THR A 137 -2.86 5.94 6.04
CA THR A 137 -1.55 5.87 5.38
C THR A 137 -0.97 4.48 5.58
N ILE A 138 -0.43 3.92 4.51
CA ILE A 138 0.28 2.66 4.53
C ILE A 138 1.78 2.96 4.52
N HIS A 139 2.49 2.47 5.51
CA HIS A 139 3.94 2.62 5.64
C HIS A 139 4.61 1.28 5.35
N PRO A 140 5.20 1.10 4.16
CA PRO A 140 5.95 -0.12 3.85
C PRO A 140 7.17 -0.28 4.75
N GLU A 141 7.48 -1.52 5.11
CA GLU A 141 8.60 -1.87 5.99
C GLU A 141 9.33 -3.10 5.45
N GLY A 142 10.64 -3.16 5.71
CA GLY A 142 11.44 -4.33 5.41
C GLY A 142 11.71 -4.55 3.92
N GLU A 143 12.12 -5.74 3.59
CA GLU A 143 12.49 -6.10 2.23
C GLU A 143 11.27 -6.38 1.35
N ARG A 144 11.36 -5.93 0.10
CA ARG A 144 10.37 -6.29 -0.92
C ARG A 144 10.74 -7.60 -1.57
N THR A 145 9.78 -8.49 -1.69
CA THR A 145 9.92 -9.74 -2.43
C THR A 145 9.26 -9.58 -3.80
N ALA A 146 10.07 -9.63 -4.85
CA ALA A 146 9.57 -9.62 -6.22
C ALA A 146 9.03 -11.00 -6.62
N GLY A 147 8.07 -11.01 -7.51
CA GLY A 147 7.47 -12.24 -8.02
C GLY A 147 6.38 -11.95 -9.04
N THR A 148 5.43 -12.84 -9.12
CA THR A 148 4.25 -12.69 -9.98
C THR A 148 2.98 -12.93 -9.19
N ALA A 149 1.89 -12.35 -9.65
CA ALA A 149 0.57 -12.59 -9.10
C ALA A 149 -0.44 -12.91 -10.18
N THR A 150 -1.30 -13.86 -9.90
CA THR A 150 -2.50 -14.14 -10.69
C THR A 150 -3.70 -13.58 -9.92
N ILE A 151 -4.62 -12.95 -10.63
CA ILE A 151 -5.79 -12.32 -10.01
C ILE A 151 -7.04 -13.01 -10.50
N SER A 152 -7.84 -13.54 -9.57
CA SER A 152 -9.13 -14.13 -9.84
C SER A 152 -10.18 -13.54 -8.90
N ASN A 153 -11.24 -12.96 -9.45
CA ASN A 153 -12.31 -12.31 -8.68
C ASN A 153 -11.78 -11.28 -7.66
N LYS A 154 -10.79 -10.48 -8.07
CA LYS A 154 -10.12 -9.49 -7.22
C LYS A 154 -9.32 -10.08 -6.06
N VAL A 155 -9.02 -11.37 -6.12
CA VAL A 155 -8.17 -12.05 -5.14
C VAL A 155 -6.85 -12.42 -5.81
N PRO A 156 -5.71 -11.93 -5.32
CA PRO A 156 -4.41 -12.26 -5.88
C PRO A 156 -3.86 -13.55 -5.29
N THR A 157 -3.10 -14.26 -6.11
CA THR A 157 -2.24 -15.36 -5.65
C THR A 157 -0.81 -15.00 -6.01
N PHE A 158 0.01 -14.75 -5.01
CA PHE A 158 1.40 -14.34 -5.19
C PHE A 158 2.33 -15.54 -5.24
N THR A 159 3.25 -15.52 -6.19
CA THR A 159 4.33 -16.52 -6.32
C THR A 159 5.66 -15.78 -6.33
N PRO A 160 6.52 -15.98 -5.32
CA PRO A 160 7.84 -15.35 -5.31
C PRO A 160 8.68 -15.75 -6.53
N ALA A 161 9.52 -14.85 -7.01
CA ALA A 161 10.49 -15.19 -8.03
C ALA A 161 11.47 -16.20 -7.46
N SER A 162 11.80 -17.22 -8.25
CA SER A 162 12.84 -18.17 -7.86
C SER A 162 14.20 -17.47 -7.84
N ALA A 163 14.94 -17.73 -6.77
CA ALA A 163 16.27 -17.18 -6.58
C ALA A 163 17.26 -17.72 -7.63
#